data_7647e434dd70223b409a8eb431362d2b
#
_entry.id   7647e434dd70223b409a8eb431362d2b
#
_cell.length_a   1.000
_cell.length_b   1.000
_cell.length_c   1.000
_cell.angle_alpha   90.00
_cell.angle_beta   90.00
_cell.angle_gamma   90.00
#
_symmetry.space_group_name_H-M   'P 1'
#
loop_
_entity.id
_entity.type
_entity.pdbx_description
1 polymer ?
#
loop_
_entity_poly.entity_id
_entity_poly.type
_entity_poly.pdbx_seq_one_letter_code
_entity_poly.pdbx_strand_id
1 'polypeptide(L)'
;MRSSLYSFFIGLVLFTASYAMVSCSEEREHTAPAIHDRDSVPVMTTYGVNTLISDSGVIKYRIVTERWEINENRRPSRWTFNKGILLTQFDLKKHVVGYIQCDSAVYFDKDRRWELRGRVRILTAQGLNFYSNELYWDERNHEMWSYSYSHLKTPDKELQGNWFHSDEQMTNYEIQQTKGWGIFSNNEFMSPAGSPPFTPIDTTRVDSMKGPVVKQK
;
A
#
# COMPACT_ATOMS: atom_id res chain seq x y z
N MET A 1 62.72 -64.53 16.70
CA MET A 1 61.21 -64.55 16.79
C MET A 1 60.58 -63.24 17.27
N ARG A 2 61.21 -62.40 18.10
CA ARG A 2 60.65 -61.19 18.56
C ARG A 2 60.52 -60.07 17.51
N SER A 3 61.44 -59.94 16.57
CA SER A 3 61.44 -58.91 15.51
C SER A 3 60.32 -59.12 14.50
N SER A 4 59.96 -60.34 14.17
CA SER A 4 58.88 -60.62 13.24
C SER A 4 57.50 -60.26 13.78
N LEU A 5 57.30 -60.34 15.13
CA LEU A 5 56.06 -59.96 15.78
C LEU A 5 55.86 -58.43 15.76
N TYR A 6 56.91 -57.66 15.97
CA TYR A 6 56.86 -56.20 15.92
C TYR A 6 56.56 -55.70 14.50
N SER A 7 57.15 -56.31 13.46
CA SER A 7 56.83 -55.95 12.07
C SER A 7 55.36 -56.20 11.73
N PHE A 8 54.80 -57.33 12.25
CA PHE A 8 53.39 -57.66 12.02
C PHE A 8 52.46 -56.65 12.74
N PHE A 9 52.75 -56.25 13.96
CA PHE A 9 52.00 -55.25 14.69
C PHE A 9 52.07 -53.86 14.04
N ILE A 10 53.24 -53.41 13.57
CA ILE A 10 53.40 -52.16 12.87
C ILE A 10 52.61 -52.14 11.56
N GLY A 11 52.64 -53.26 10.81
CA GLY A 11 51.83 -53.41 9.60
C GLY A 11 50.32 -53.34 9.84
N LEU A 12 49.87 -53.98 10.95
CA LEU A 12 48.47 -53.97 11.34
C LEU A 12 48.00 -52.57 11.77
N VAL A 13 48.82 -51.82 12.50
CA VAL A 13 48.52 -50.44 12.95
C VAL A 13 48.50 -49.49 11.75
N LEU A 14 49.41 -49.60 10.80
CA LEU A 14 49.40 -48.83 9.58
C LEU A 14 48.19 -49.12 8.71
N PHE A 15 47.77 -50.38 8.63
CA PHE A 15 46.59 -50.80 7.87
C PHE A 15 45.29 -50.26 8.50
N THR A 16 45.16 -50.26 9.81
CA THR A 16 43.99 -49.67 10.52
C THR A 16 43.98 -48.16 10.43
N ALA A 17 45.12 -47.50 10.44
CA ALA A 17 45.24 -46.03 10.28
C ALA A 17 44.82 -45.61 8.86
N SER A 18 45.02 -46.41 7.81
CA SER A 18 44.60 -46.09 6.45
C SER A 18 43.07 -46.07 6.28
N TYR A 19 42.33 -46.87 7.08
CA TYR A 19 40.86 -46.86 7.02
C TYR A 19 40.24 -45.66 7.73
N ALA A 20 40.93 -44.99 8.64
CA ALA A 20 40.42 -43.82 9.36
C ALA A 20 40.39 -42.55 8.50
N MET A 21 41.05 -42.55 7.33
CA MET A 21 41.10 -41.37 6.44
C MET A 21 39.97 -41.31 5.40
N VAL A 22 39.07 -42.30 5.35
CA VAL A 22 37.85 -42.22 4.55
C VAL A 22 36.82 -41.46 5.36
N SER A 23 37.10 -40.19 5.66
CA SER A 23 36.09 -39.24 6.13
C SER A 23 35.21 -38.95 4.94
N CYS A 24 33.95 -39.39 4.97
CA CYS A 24 32.93 -38.97 4.06
C CYS A 24 32.85 -37.45 4.07
N SER A 25 33.32 -36.80 3.04
CA SER A 25 32.82 -35.45 2.69
C SER A 25 31.43 -35.66 2.09
N GLU A 26 30.42 -35.69 2.94
CA GLU A 26 29.04 -35.63 2.49
C GLU A 26 28.87 -34.27 1.83
N GLU A 27 28.90 -34.28 0.49
CA GLU A 27 28.58 -33.10 -0.29
C GLU A 27 27.13 -32.79 0.01
N ARG A 28 26.92 -31.78 0.88
CA ARG A 28 25.57 -31.30 1.24
C ARG A 28 24.95 -30.76 -0.03
N GLU A 29 24.07 -31.51 -0.66
CA GLU A 29 23.21 -30.98 -1.71
C GLU A 29 22.52 -29.77 -1.17
N HIS A 30 22.73 -28.64 -1.83
CA HIS A 30 21.98 -27.43 -1.55
C HIS A 30 20.51 -27.73 -1.86
N THR A 31 19.71 -27.91 -0.82
CA THR A 31 18.27 -28.21 -0.92
C THR A 31 17.45 -27.05 -1.47
N ALA A 32 18.05 -25.87 -1.64
CA ALA A 32 17.40 -24.71 -2.23
C ALA A 32 18.33 -24.06 -3.27
N PRO A 33 17.78 -23.60 -4.40
CA PRO A 33 18.57 -22.85 -5.39
C PRO A 33 19.17 -21.60 -4.76
N ALA A 34 20.42 -21.29 -5.12
CA ALA A 34 21.07 -20.08 -4.66
C ALA A 34 20.28 -18.86 -5.12
N ILE A 35 19.94 -17.96 -4.20
CA ILE A 35 19.29 -16.69 -4.53
C ILE A 35 20.37 -15.76 -5.07
N HIS A 36 20.40 -15.58 -6.40
CA HIS A 36 21.38 -14.73 -7.07
C HIS A 36 21.05 -13.24 -6.97
N ASP A 37 19.76 -12.91 -6.87
CA ASP A 37 19.27 -11.51 -6.74
C ASP A 37 18.79 -11.25 -5.32
N ARG A 38 19.68 -10.74 -4.49
CA ARG A 38 19.36 -10.37 -3.10
C ARG A 38 18.32 -9.25 -3.01
N ASP A 39 18.21 -8.43 -4.04
CA ASP A 39 17.28 -7.31 -4.06
C ASP A 39 15.83 -7.78 -4.28
N SER A 40 15.64 -8.99 -4.81
CA SER A 40 14.31 -9.57 -5.01
C SER A 40 13.70 -10.16 -3.74
N VAL A 41 14.52 -10.43 -2.72
CA VAL A 41 14.07 -11.10 -1.48
C VAL A 41 13.82 -10.06 -0.40
N PRO A 42 12.62 -10.05 0.21
CA PRO A 42 12.36 -9.19 1.35
C PRO A 42 13.24 -9.56 2.54
N VAL A 43 13.71 -8.55 3.27
CA VAL A 43 14.47 -8.74 4.52
C VAL A 43 13.59 -9.37 5.60
N MET A 44 12.30 -9.03 5.60
CA MET A 44 11.32 -9.56 6.53
C MET A 44 9.99 -9.81 5.82
N THR A 45 9.35 -10.92 6.13
CA THR A 45 7.96 -11.21 5.76
C THR A 45 7.19 -11.60 7.01
N THR A 46 6.08 -10.92 7.27
CA THR A 46 5.22 -11.17 8.43
C THR A 46 3.79 -11.46 7.95
N TYR A 47 3.13 -12.41 8.60
CA TYR A 47 1.76 -12.82 8.28
C TYR A 47 0.82 -12.51 9.45
N GLY A 48 -0.46 -12.24 9.12
CA GLY A 48 -1.49 -11.99 10.13
C GLY A 48 -1.17 -10.76 10.99
N VAL A 49 -0.82 -9.65 10.35
CA VAL A 49 -0.35 -8.43 11.01
C VAL A 49 -1.51 -7.60 11.54
N ASN A 50 -1.41 -7.20 12.81
CA ASN A 50 -2.26 -6.20 13.44
C ASN A 50 -1.37 -5.37 14.38
N THR A 51 -0.91 -4.23 13.91
CA THR A 51 0.11 -3.43 14.60
C THR A 51 -0.22 -1.94 14.61
N LEU A 52 0.38 -1.23 15.55
CA LEU A 52 0.32 0.23 15.65
C LEU A 52 1.64 0.83 15.16
N ILE A 53 1.55 1.83 14.33
CA ILE A 53 2.68 2.63 13.86
C ILE A 53 2.66 3.95 14.61
N SER A 54 3.78 4.28 15.25
CA SER A 54 3.98 5.54 15.94
C SER A 54 5.14 6.32 15.32
N ASP A 55 5.00 7.63 15.31
CA ASP A 55 6.05 8.57 14.97
C ASP A 55 6.24 9.53 16.13
N SER A 56 7.50 9.67 16.60
CA SER A 56 7.86 10.57 17.73
C SER A 56 7.00 10.35 18.99
N GLY A 57 6.65 9.08 19.27
CA GLY A 57 5.84 8.71 20.44
C GLY A 57 4.32 8.88 20.28
N VAL A 58 3.86 9.36 19.12
CA VAL A 58 2.44 9.52 18.81
C VAL A 58 2.00 8.38 17.89
N ILE A 59 0.94 7.66 18.27
CA ILE A 59 0.32 6.65 17.41
C ILE A 59 -0.34 7.35 16.24
N LYS A 60 0.07 7.01 15.01
CA LYS A 60 -0.45 7.58 13.77
C LYS A 60 -1.47 6.65 13.11
N TYR A 61 -1.09 5.37 13.01
CA TYR A 61 -1.87 4.39 12.26
C TYR A 61 -1.94 3.05 12.99
N ARG A 62 -3.02 2.32 12.73
CA ARG A 62 -3.12 0.89 12.93
C ARG A 62 -3.13 0.22 11.57
N ILE A 63 -2.25 -0.74 11.35
CA ILE A 63 -2.17 -1.54 10.13
C ILE A 63 -2.73 -2.93 10.42
N VAL A 64 -3.70 -3.36 9.62
CA VAL A 64 -4.20 -4.73 9.59
C VAL A 64 -4.01 -5.27 8.18
N THR A 65 -3.27 -6.36 8.02
CA THR A 65 -3.00 -7.01 6.72
C THR A 65 -2.69 -8.49 6.90
N GLU A 66 -2.96 -9.30 5.89
CA GLU A 66 -2.58 -10.72 5.91
C GLU A 66 -1.08 -10.93 5.69
N ARG A 67 -0.43 -10.05 4.92
CA ARG A 67 1.00 -10.18 4.60
C ARG A 67 1.66 -8.82 4.46
N TRP A 68 2.76 -8.66 5.19
CA TRP A 68 3.63 -7.49 5.14
C TRP A 68 5.05 -7.92 4.83
N GLU A 69 5.62 -7.36 3.78
CA GLU A 69 7.01 -7.57 3.36
C GLU A 69 7.79 -6.27 3.48
N ILE A 70 8.96 -6.34 4.09
CA ILE A 70 9.92 -5.23 4.16
C ILE A 70 11.11 -5.58 3.26
N ASN A 71 11.41 -4.71 2.32
CA ASN A 71 12.56 -4.85 1.44
C ASN A 71 13.41 -3.58 1.49
N GLU A 72 14.41 -3.60 2.36
CA GLU A 72 15.39 -2.52 2.53
C GLU A 72 16.58 -2.64 1.56
N ASN A 73 16.77 -3.81 0.94
CA ASN A 73 17.84 -4.02 -0.03
C ASN A 73 17.50 -3.38 -1.39
N ARG A 74 16.23 -3.21 -1.71
CA ARG A 74 15.79 -2.49 -2.90
C ARG A 74 16.01 -0.98 -2.79
N ARG A 75 16.20 -0.37 -3.91
CA ARG A 75 16.25 1.10 -4.02
C ARG A 75 15.16 1.57 -4.99
N PRO A 76 14.17 2.35 -4.53
CA PRO A 76 13.94 2.77 -3.14
C PRO A 76 13.52 1.62 -2.22
N SER A 77 13.90 1.70 -0.94
CA SER A 77 13.42 0.86 0.15
C SER A 77 11.91 0.94 0.27
N ARG A 78 11.24 -0.18 0.52
CA ARG A 78 9.79 -0.24 0.52
C ARG A 78 9.21 -1.32 1.44
N TRP A 79 8.01 -1.05 1.90
CA TRP A 79 7.12 -2.03 2.52
C TRP A 79 6.03 -2.40 1.52
N THR A 80 5.72 -3.67 1.38
CA THR A 80 4.73 -4.16 0.42
C THR A 80 3.62 -4.93 1.15
N PHE A 81 2.39 -4.63 0.78
CA PHE A 81 1.16 -5.21 1.30
C PHE A 81 0.36 -5.75 0.12
N ASN A 82 0.54 -7.02 -0.26
CA ASN A 82 -0.02 -7.59 -1.49
C ASN A 82 -1.24 -8.52 -1.25
N LYS A 83 -1.76 -8.54 -0.01
CA LYS A 83 -2.91 -9.36 0.42
C LYS A 83 -3.97 -8.54 1.16
N GLY A 84 -4.22 -7.33 0.66
CA GLY A 84 -5.12 -6.38 1.30
C GLY A 84 -4.49 -5.65 2.49
N ILE A 85 -4.94 -4.44 2.71
CA ILE A 85 -4.55 -3.62 3.86
C ILE A 85 -5.72 -2.78 4.33
N LEU A 86 -5.85 -2.68 5.65
CA LEU A 86 -6.70 -1.72 6.32
C LEU A 86 -5.82 -0.84 7.22
N LEU A 87 -5.80 0.44 6.93
CA LEU A 87 -5.19 1.48 7.76
C LEU A 87 -6.29 2.17 8.56
N THR A 88 -6.11 2.26 9.87
CA THR A 88 -6.92 3.13 10.74
C THR A 88 -6.07 4.31 11.14
N GLN A 89 -6.50 5.51 10.83
CA GLN A 89 -5.80 6.75 11.13
C GLN A 89 -6.31 7.35 12.45
N PHE A 90 -5.40 7.87 13.27
CA PHE A 90 -5.71 8.47 14.57
C PHE A 90 -5.27 9.92 14.65
N ASP A 91 -6.02 10.73 15.42
CA ASP A 91 -5.60 12.06 15.85
C ASP A 91 -4.64 12.00 17.05
N LEU A 92 -4.17 13.17 17.48
CA LEU A 92 -3.29 13.30 18.66
C LEU A 92 -3.93 12.81 19.97
N LYS A 93 -5.28 12.79 20.04
CA LYS A 93 -6.05 12.29 21.17
C LYS A 93 -6.40 10.82 21.06
N LYS A 94 -5.91 10.13 20.01
CA LYS A 94 -6.16 8.72 19.68
C LYS A 94 -7.62 8.44 19.27
N HIS A 95 -8.37 9.44 18.82
CA HIS A 95 -9.66 9.19 18.17
C HIS A 95 -9.41 8.76 16.72
N VAL A 96 -10.26 7.89 16.22
CA VAL A 96 -10.22 7.49 14.82
C VAL A 96 -10.71 8.65 13.95
N VAL A 97 -9.87 9.11 13.02
CA VAL A 97 -10.20 10.15 12.05
C VAL A 97 -10.55 9.60 10.68
N GLY A 98 -10.11 8.38 10.38
CA GLY A 98 -10.45 7.74 9.12
C GLY A 98 -9.96 6.30 8.99
N TYR A 99 -10.50 5.65 7.96
CA TYR A 99 -10.11 4.31 7.53
C TYR A 99 -9.71 4.37 6.06
N ILE A 100 -8.63 3.70 5.70
CA ILE A 100 -8.18 3.51 4.32
C ILE A 100 -8.06 2.02 4.08
N GLN A 101 -8.70 1.52 3.03
CA GLN A 101 -8.68 0.11 2.63
C GLN A 101 -8.34 -0.01 1.16
N CYS A 102 -7.53 -1.01 0.79
CA CYS A 102 -7.28 -1.37 -0.61
C CYS A 102 -6.81 -2.82 -0.73
N ASP A 103 -6.71 -3.31 -1.98
CA ASP A 103 -6.28 -4.69 -2.28
C ASP A 103 -4.78 -4.87 -2.11
N SER A 104 -4.00 -3.84 -2.42
CA SER A 104 -2.55 -3.85 -2.25
C SER A 104 -2.01 -2.44 -2.02
N ALA A 105 -0.90 -2.35 -1.32
CA ALA A 105 -0.20 -1.10 -1.10
C ALA A 105 1.32 -1.28 -1.12
N VAL A 106 2.01 -0.20 -1.47
CA VAL A 106 3.45 -0.06 -1.31
C VAL A 106 3.73 1.23 -0.54
N TYR A 107 4.53 1.14 0.49
CA TYR A 107 5.02 2.29 1.24
C TYR A 107 6.51 2.47 1.02
N PHE A 108 6.90 3.63 0.54
CA PHE A 108 8.30 4.05 0.38
C PHE A 108 8.73 4.80 1.64
N ASP A 109 9.40 4.09 2.54
CA ASP A 109 9.73 4.57 3.89
C ASP A 109 10.62 5.83 3.89
N LYS A 110 11.57 5.92 2.95
CA LYS A 110 12.46 7.08 2.80
C LYS A 110 11.74 8.31 2.25
N ASP A 111 10.79 8.09 1.35
CA ASP A 111 10.01 9.15 0.70
C ASP A 111 8.77 9.51 1.51
N ARG A 112 8.36 8.66 2.47
CA ARG A 112 7.10 8.76 3.22
C ARG A 112 5.90 8.81 2.30
N ARG A 113 5.89 7.97 1.26
CA ARG A 113 4.86 7.95 0.23
C ARG A 113 4.21 6.59 0.12
N TRP A 114 2.89 6.59 0.09
CA TRP A 114 2.05 5.43 -0.15
C TRP A 114 1.58 5.38 -1.60
N GLU A 115 1.56 4.20 -2.17
CA GLU A 115 0.87 3.85 -3.40
C GLU A 115 -0.15 2.76 -3.10
N LEU A 116 -1.42 3.09 -3.22
CA LEU A 116 -2.55 2.23 -2.91
C LEU A 116 -3.20 1.78 -4.23
N ARG A 117 -3.51 0.50 -4.37
CA ARG A 117 -4.02 -0.09 -5.61
C ARG A 117 -5.16 -1.05 -5.33
N GLY A 118 -6.14 -1.03 -6.25
CA GLY A 118 -7.31 -1.92 -6.26
C GLY A 118 -8.32 -1.58 -5.17
N ARG A 119 -9.54 -1.27 -5.58
CA ARG A 119 -10.69 -0.99 -4.70
C ARG A 119 -10.36 -0.07 -3.51
N VAL A 120 -9.61 0.98 -3.79
CA VAL A 120 -9.23 1.95 -2.75
C VAL A 120 -10.48 2.60 -2.21
N ARG A 121 -10.64 2.57 -0.90
CA ARG A 121 -11.74 3.18 -0.18
C ARG A 121 -11.21 3.96 1.01
N ILE A 122 -11.67 5.20 1.16
CA ILE A 122 -11.44 6.01 2.35
C ILE A 122 -12.79 6.36 2.96
N LEU A 123 -12.88 6.21 4.28
CA LEU A 123 -14.00 6.65 5.08
C LEU A 123 -13.47 7.55 6.19
N THR A 124 -13.89 8.82 6.20
CA THR A 124 -13.52 9.75 7.27
C THR A 124 -14.54 9.76 8.38
N ALA A 125 -14.15 10.21 9.58
CA ALA A 125 -15.04 10.36 10.72
C ALA A 125 -16.19 11.37 10.45
N GLN A 126 -16.01 12.30 9.51
CA GLN A 126 -17.01 13.28 9.06
C GLN A 126 -18.03 12.70 8.07
N GLY A 127 -17.89 11.41 7.70
CA GLY A 127 -18.83 10.72 6.82
C GLY A 127 -18.51 10.87 5.33
N LEU A 128 -17.33 11.40 4.96
CA LEU A 128 -16.86 11.38 3.59
C LEU A 128 -16.48 9.95 3.22
N ASN A 129 -16.98 9.48 2.07
CA ASN A 129 -16.61 8.23 1.42
C ASN A 129 -15.92 8.55 0.09
N PHE A 130 -14.70 8.06 -0.08
CA PHE A 130 -13.95 8.15 -1.33
C PHE A 130 -13.69 6.75 -1.88
N TYR A 131 -13.78 6.60 -3.19
CA TYR A 131 -13.52 5.37 -3.94
C TYR A 131 -12.68 5.67 -5.16
N SER A 132 -11.65 4.86 -5.40
CA SER A 132 -10.85 4.88 -6.62
C SER A 132 -10.20 3.51 -6.88
N ASN A 133 -9.61 3.32 -8.06
CA ASN A 133 -8.78 2.14 -8.34
C ASN A 133 -7.33 2.33 -7.88
N GLU A 134 -6.92 3.57 -7.67
CA GLU A 134 -5.58 3.90 -7.17
C GLU A 134 -5.63 5.17 -6.32
N LEU A 135 -4.66 5.31 -5.44
CA LEU A 135 -4.44 6.53 -4.69
C LEU A 135 -2.95 6.60 -4.32
N TYR A 136 -2.41 7.78 -4.48
CA TYR A 136 -1.10 8.15 -3.97
C TYR A 136 -1.29 9.05 -2.76
N TRP A 137 -0.46 8.85 -1.74
CA TRP A 137 -0.49 9.66 -0.54
C TRP A 137 0.93 10.01 -0.13
N ASP A 138 1.25 11.28 -0.10
CA ASP A 138 2.53 11.84 0.34
C ASP A 138 2.35 12.42 1.76
N GLU A 139 2.84 11.68 2.75
CA GLU A 139 2.77 12.11 4.15
C GLU A 139 3.64 13.34 4.44
N ARG A 140 4.67 13.59 3.63
CA ARG A 140 5.58 14.73 3.83
C ARG A 140 4.93 16.03 3.41
N ASN A 141 4.22 16.00 2.29
CA ASN A 141 3.51 17.15 1.75
C ASN A 141 2.07 17.23 2.24
N HIS A 142 1.57 16.21 2.95
CA HIS A 142 0.19 16.08 3.43
C HIS A 142 -0.83 16.12 2.28
N GLU A 143 -0.54 15.47 1.17
CA GLU A 143 -1.35 15.47 -0.04
C GLU A 143 -1.71 14.05 -0.47
N MET A 144 -2.91 13.94 -1.08
CA MET A 144 -3.41 12.73 -1.72
C MET A 144 -3.85 13.03 -3.14
N TRP A 145 -3.59 12.11 -4.09
CA TRP A 145 -4.06 12.27 -5.48
C TRP A 145 -4.31 10.93 -6.15
N SER A 146 -5.14 10.96 -7.19
CA SER A 146 -5.41 9.84 -8.06
C SER A 146 -5.52 10.30 -9.52
N TYR A 147 -4.97 9.51 -10.44
CA TYR A 147 -5.10 9.73 -11.88
C TYR A 147 -6.19 8.84 -12.50
N SER A 148 -6.91 8.09 -11.66
CA SER A 148 -7.99 7.21 -12.08
C SER A 148 -9.35 7.80 -11.76
N TYR A 149 -10.40 7.13 -12.29
CA TYR A 149 -11.76 7.43 -11.89
C TYR A 149 -11.89 7.42 -10.37
N SER A 150 -12.41 8.51 -9.87
CA SER A 150 -12.60 8.77 -8.45
C SER A 150 -14.04 9.17 -8.17
N HIS A 151 -14.59 8.64 -7.09
CA HIS A 151 -15.94 8.90 -6.64
C HIS A 151 -15.89 9.33 -5.16
N LEU A 152 -16.36 10.52 -4.89
CA LEU A 152 -16.41 11.11 -3.57
C LEU A 152 -17.86 11.39 -3.19
N LYS A 153 -18.25 10.95 -2.02
CA LYS A 153 -19.59 11.14 -1.46
C LYS A 153 -19.50 11.65 -0.03
N THR A 154 -20.21 12.74 0.22
CA THR A 154 -20.46 13.30 1.55
C THR A 154 -21.97 13.32 1.80
N PRO A 155 -22.46 13.66 3.00
CA PRO A 155 -23.90 13.77 3.25
C PRO A 155 -24.64 14.77 2.35
N ASP A 156 -23.94 15.80 1.85
CA ASP A 156 -24.50 16.95 1.15
C ASP A 156 -24.08 17.04 -0.33
N LYS A 157 -23.13 16.20 -0.78
CA LYS A 157 -22.67 16.23 -2.18
C LYS A 157 -22.09 14.91 -2.62
N GLU A 158 -22.14 14.68 -3.93
CA GLU A 158 -21.56 13.50 -4.59
C GLU A 158 -20.89 13.95 -5.88
N LEU A 159 -19.60 13.66 -6.02
CA LEU A 159 -18.73 14.08 -7.12
C LEU A 159 -18.01 12.88 -7.72
N GLN A 160 -17.85 12.88 -9.02
CA GLN A 160 -17.15 11.83 -9.78
C GLN A 160 -16.27 12.48 -10.85
N GLY A 161 -15.09 11.94 -11.07
CA GLY A 161 -14.18 12.43 -12.11
C GLY A 161 -13.00 11.51 -12.35
N ASN A 162 -12.14 11.87 -13.31
CA ASN A 162 -11.00 11.03 -13.72
C ASN A 162 -9.66 11.50 -13.12
N TRP A 163 -9.69 12.52 -12.31
CA TRP A 163 -8.55 13.03 -11.58
C TRP A 163 -9.02 13.56 -10.23
N PHE A 164 -8.23 13.32 -9.20
CA PHE A 164 -8.52 13.74 -7.82
C PHE A 164 -7.25 14.25 -7.15
N HIS A 165 -7.38 15.31 -6.39
CA HIS A 165 -6.34 15.83 -5.49
C HIS A 165 -6.98 16.34 -4.21
N SER A 166 -6.30 16.17 -3.07
CA SER A 166 -6.81 16.55 -1.77
C SER A 166 -5.68 16.75 -0.75
N ASP A 167 -5.98 17.48 0.33
CA ASP A 167 -5.20 17.38 1.55
C ASP A 167 -5.37 16.01 2.24
N GLU A 168 -4.48 15.68 3.17
CA GLU A 168 -4.46 14.40 3.88
C GLU A 168 -5.74 14.13 4.70
N GLN A 169 -6.43 15.18 5.15
CA GLN A 169 -7.68 15.09 5.90
C GLN A 169 -8.93 15.03 5.02
N MET A 170 -8.76 15.16 3.70
CA MET A 170 -9.85 15.23 2.74
C MET A 170 -10.85 16.38 3.01
N THR A 171 -10.35 17.50 3.55
CA THR A 171 -11.15 18.68 3.81
C THR A 171 -11.19 19.64 2.61
N ASN A 172 -10.06 19.75 1.89
CA ASN A 172 -9.94 20.52 0.66
C ASN A 172 -9.60 19.56 -0.47
N TYR A 173 -10.48 19.44 -1.46
CA TYR A 173 -10.28 18.52 -2.57
C TYR A 173 -10.75 19.10 -3.90
N GLU A 174 -10.12 18.62 -4.97
CA GLU A 174 -10.44 18.94 -6.35
C GLU A 174 -10.68 17.66 -7.13
N ILE A 175 -11.72 17.65 -7.97
CA ILE A 175 -12.01 16.58 -8.92
C ILE A 175 -12.18 17.18 -10.30
N GLN A 176 -11.43 16.70 -11.28
CA GLN A 176 -11.52 17.17 -12.66
C GLN A 176 -12.42 16.26 -13.51
N GLN A 177 -12.99 16.86 -14.60
CA GLN A 177 -13.98 16.20 -15.45
C GLN A 177 -15.19 15.70 -14.67
N THR A 178 -15.68 16.54 -13.77
CA THR A 178 -16.65 16.20 -12.74
C THR A 178 -18.05 15.99 -13.30
N LYS A 179 -18.72 14.96 -12.79
CA LYS A 179 -20.17 14.77 -12.80
C LYS A 179 -20.62 14.61 -11.35
N GLY A 180 -21.74 15.21 -10.97
CA GLY A 180 -22.21 15.07 -9.62
C GLY A 180 -23.32 16.05 -9.25
N TRP A 181 -23.72 16.01 -7.99
CA TRP A 181 -24.69 16.92 -7.40
C TRP A 181 -24.21 17.38 -6.04
N GLY A 182 -24.69 18.50 -5.56
CA GLY A 182 -24.38 19.00 -4.23
C GLY A 182 -25.28 20.14 -3.82
N ILE A 183 -25.42 20.33 -2.52
CA ILE A 183 -26.04 21.48 -1.90
C ILE A 183 -24.93 22.45 -1.57
N PHE A 184 -24.92 23.62 -2.19
CA PHE A 184 -23.92 24.65 -1.98
C PHE A 184 -24.49 25.76 -1.12
N SER A 185 -23.78 26.13 -0.06
CA SER A 185 -24.07 27.36 0.67
C SER A 185 -23.46 28.55 -0.07
N ASN A 186 -24.16 29.70 -0.07
CA ASN A 186 -23.73 30.89 -0.78
C ASN A 186 -22.34 31.44 -0.35
N ASN A 187 -21.79 30.93 0.76
CA ASN A 187 -20.48 31.35 1.27
C ASN A 187 -19.31 30.48 0.76
N GLU A 188 -19.58 29.34 0.10
CA GLU A 188 -18.54 28.44 -0.42
C GLU A 188 -18.07 28.83 -1.83
N PHE A 189 -18.72 29.80 -2.47
CA PHE A 189 -18.40 30.29 -3.82
C PHE A 189 -17.43 31.48 -3.83
N MET A 190 -16.50 31.58 -2.91
CA MET A 190 -15.35 32.46 -3.09
C MET A 190 -14.30 31.75 -3.94
N SER A 191 -14.46 31.87 -5.27
CA SER A 191 -13.41 31.47 -6.22
C SER A 191 -12.10 32.18 -5.89
N PRO A 192 -10.94 31.48 -5.96
CA PRO A 192 -9.65 32.17 -5.91
C PRO A 192 -9.60 33.20 -7.02
N ALA A 193 -9.07 34.40 -6.71
CA ALA A 193 -8.98 35.53 -7.65
C ALA A 193 -8.24 35.05 -8.93
N GLY A 194 -8.98 34.97 -10.06
CA GLY A 194 -8.43 34.57 -11.36
C GLY A 194 -9.24 33.55 -12.15
N SER A 195 -10.22 32.91 -11.55
CA SER A 195 -11.13 32.02 -12.30
C SER A 195 -12.25 32.82 -12.94
N PRO A 196 -12.66 32.51 -14.20
CA PRO A 196 -13.82 33.17 -14.82
C PRO A 196 -15.06 32.88 -13.99
N PRO A 197 -16.02 33.85 -13.89
CA PRO A 197 -17.21 33.68 -13.07
C PRO A 197 -17.99 32.45 -13.54
N PHE A 198 -18.15 31.51 -12.62
CA PHE A 198 -19.00 30.35 -12.83
C PHE A 198 -20.46 30.80 -12.89
N THR A 199 -21.09 30.68 -14.04
CA THR A 199 -22.53 30.90 -14.14
C THR A 199 -23.24 29.73 -13.45
N PRO A 200 -24.07 29.97 -12.43
CA PRO A 200 -24.85 28.89 -11.81
C PRO A 200 -25.67 28.18 -12.85
N ILE A 201 -25.54 26.88 -12.93
CA ILE A 201 -26.43 26.06 -13.77
C ILE A 201 -27.81 26.17 -13.13
N ASP A 202 -28.74 26.84 -13.83
CA ASP A 202 -30.12 26.96 -13.44
C ASP A 202 -30.75 25.56 -13.34
N THR A 203 -30.89 25.05 -12.11
CA THR A 203 -31.48 23.74 -11.83
C THR A 203 -32.96 23.66 -12.16
N THR A 204 -33.62 24.77 -12.53
CA THR A 204 -35.02 24.79 -12.99
C THR A 204 -35.19 24.30 -14.44
N ARG A 205 -34.10 24.02 -15.17
CA ARG A 205 -34.12 23.59 -16.57
C ARG A 205 -33.95 22.09 -16.82
N VAL A 206 -34.03 21.24 -15.81
CA VAL A 206 -33.87 19.77 -15.96
C VAL A 206 -35.08 19.09 -16.61
N ASP A 207 -36.24 19.79 -16.77
CA ASP A 207 -37.46 19.18 -17.31
C ASP A 207 -37.57 19.22 -18.84
N SER A 208 -36.60 19.73 -19.60
CA SER A 208 -36.74 19.88 -21.07
C SER A 208 -35.85 18.97 -21.90
N MET A 209 -35.17 17.99 -21.39
CA MET A 209 -34.51 16.93 -22.17
C MET A 209 -35.37 15.68 -22.28
N LYS A 210 -36.60 15.80 -22.85
CA LYS A 210 -37.23 14.65 -23.46
C LYS A 210 -36.43 14.26 -24.70
N GLY A 211 -35.74 13.14 -24.65
CA GLY A 211 -35.06 12.55 -25.78
C GLY A 211 -36.01 12.29 -26.96
N PRO A 212 -35.51 12.19 -28.19
CA PRO A 212 -36.35 12.01 -29.35
C PRO A 212 -37.10 10.68 -29.26
N VAL A 213 -38.43 10.78 -29.40
CA VAL A 213 -39.34 9.62 -29.51
C VAL A 213 -39.05 8.93 -30.85
N VAL A 214 -38.42 7.77 -30.81
CA VAL A 214 -38.28 6.90 -32.02
C VAL A 214 -39.64 6.30 -32.26
N LYS A 215 -40.33 6.80 -33.31
CA LYS A 215 -41.49 6.14 -33.88
C LYS A 215 -41.04 4.92 -34.65
N GLN A 216 -41.35 3.73 -34.14
CA GLN A 216 -41.30 2.50 -34.95
C GLN A 216 -42.44 2.52 -35.97
N LYS A 217 -42.05 2.19 -37.23
CA LYS A 217 -42.96 1.96 -38.36
C LYS A 217 -42.91 0.48 -38.64
#